data_b8a423154eb995c97031096d467b0e76
#
_entry.id   b8a423154eb995c97031096d467b0e76
#
_cell.length_a   1.000
_cell.length_b   1.000
_cell.length_c   1.000
_cell.angle_alpha   90.00
_cell.angle_beta   90.00
_cell.angle_gamma   90.00
#
_symmetry.space_group_name_H-M   'P 1'
#
loop_
_entity.id
_entity.type
_entity.pdbx_description
1 polymer ?
#
loop_
_entity_poly.entity_id
_entity_poly.type
_entity_poly.pdbx_seq_one_letter_code
_entity_poly.pdbx_strand_id
1 'polypeptide(L)' 'MQNLELFSFRVKMLRRQRKLNQQQLGEALGLTQTAVSNIENGGRGTTIEKLILLAKFFDVSTDYLLGLKDKP' A
#
# COMPACT_ATOMS: atom_id res chain seq x y z
N MET A 1 -16.89 -4.98 -10.93
CA MET A 1 -15.81 -3.99 -10.97
C MET A 1 -15.05 -3.97 -9.67
N GLN A 2 -13.75 -4.00 -9.73
CA GLN A 2 -12.96 -4.00 -8.52
C GLN A 2 -12.86 -2.64 -7.90
N ASN A 3 -13.04 -2.60 -6.57
CA ASN A 3 -12.92 -1.38 -5.80
C ASN A 3 -11.60 -1.42 -5.03
N LEU A 4 -10.70 -0.52 -5.34
CA LEU A 4 -9.39 -0.44 -4.71
C LEU A 4 -9.35 0.51 -3.52
N GLU A 5 -10.50 1.02 -3.08
CA GLU A 5 -10.55 1.94 -1.94
C GLU A 5 -10.03 1.30 -0.66
N LEU A 6 -10.40 0.06 -0.41
CA LEU A 6 -9.94 -0.63 0.80
C LEU A 6 -8.44 -0.88 0.76
N PHE A 7 -7.92 -1.26 -0.41
CA PHE A 7 -6.48 -1.42 -0.61
C PHE A 7 -5.76 -0.12 -0.27
N SER A 8 -6.18 0.97 -0.89
CA SER A 8 -5.58 2.29 -0.68
C SER A 8 -5.65 2.72 0.78
N PHE A 9 -6.80 2.50 1.41
CA PHE A 9 -7.00 2.83 2.81
C PHE A 9 -6.05 2.02 3.72
N ARG A 10 -5.93 0.73 3.46
CA ARG A 10 -5.08 -0.14 4.29
C ARG A 10 -3.60 0.22 4.14
N VAL A 11 -3.15 0.53 2.92
CA VAL A 11 -1.77 0.99 2.72
C VAL A 11 -1.51 2.26 3.52
N LYS A 12 -2.42 3.23 3.42
CA LYS A 12 -2.28 4.50 4.13
C LYS A 12 -2.27 4.30 5.63
N MET A 13 -3.15 3.44 6.15
CA MET A 13 -3.22 3.17 7.58
C MET A 13 -1.96 2.49 8.09
N LEU A 14 -1.46 1.50 7.35
CA LEU A 14 -0.23 0.80 7.74
C LEU A 14 0.96 1.76 7.74
N ARG A 15 1.02 2.64 6.75
CA ARG A 15 2.07 3.66 6.70
C ARG A 15 2.03 4.56 7.93
N ARG A 16 0.83 5.04 8.27
CA ARG A 16 0.65 5.93 9.43
C ARG A 16 0.95 5.23 10.76
N GLN A 17 0.61 3.96 10.87
CA GLN A 17 0.94 3.18 12.06
C GLN A 17 2.44 3.09 12.28
N ARG A 18 3.22 3.13 11.21
CA ARG A 18 4.69 3.15 11.30
C ARG A 18 5.26 4.55 11.37
N LYS A 19 4.39 5.57 11.44
CA LYS A 19 4.79 6.98 11.54
C LYS A 19 5.67 7.43 10.39
N LEU A 20 5.40 6.89 9.20
CA LEU A 20 6.09 7.27 7.98
C LEU A 20 5.24 8.25 7.18
N ASN A 21 5.89 9.21 6.53
CA ASN A 21 5.20 10.01 5.52
C ASN A 21 5.33 9.30 4.16
N GLN A 22 4.66 9.84 3.14
CA GLN A 22 4.66 9.21 1.82
C GLN A 22 6.06 9.15 1.20
N GLN A 23 6.85 10.19 1.40
CA GLN A 23 8.22 10.23 0.88
C GLN A 23 9.07 9.13 1.53
N GLN A 24 8.95 8.97 2.83
CA GLN A 24 9.71 7.95 3.57
C GLN A 24 9.32 6.54 3.14
N LEU A 25 8.04 6.30 2.95
CA LEU A 25 7.61 5.00 2.44
C LEU A 25 8.14 4.76 1.03
N GLY A 26 8.08 5.78 0.19
CA GLY A 26 8.65 5.69 -1.16
C GLY A 26 10.12 5.32 -1.12
N GLU A 27 10.90 6.01 -0.29
CA GLU A 27 12.34 5.73 -0.16
C GLU A 27 12.58 4.30 0.28
N ALA A 28 11.79 3.80 1.24
CA ALA A 28 11.95 2.44 1.73
C ALA A 28 11.66 1.39 0.65
N LEU A 29 10.77 1.70 -0.29
CA LEU A 29 10.34 0.75 -1.33
C LEU A 29 11.02 1.00 -2.69
N GLY A 30 11.84 2.03 -2.79
CA GLY A 30 12.42 2.41 -4.07
C GLY A 30 11.41 3.07 -5.01
N LEU A 31 10.39 3.73 -4.45
CA LEU A 31 9.35 4.41 -5.21
C LEU A 31 9.41 5.90 -4.97
N THR A 32 8.84 6.67 -5.90
CA THR A 32 8.70 8.12 -5.70
C THR A 32 7.54 8.40 -4.75
N GLN A 33 7.55 9.60 -4.15
CA GLN A 33 6.42 10.04 -3.33
C GLN A 33 5.13 10.06 -4.15
N THR A 34 5.21 10.51 -5.41
CA THR A 34 4.06 10.55 -6.31
C THR A 34 3.48 9.15 -6.52
N ALA A 35 4.32 8.14 -6.67
CA ALA A 35 3.86 6.76 -6.81
C ALA A 35 3.11 6.30 -5.56
N VAL A 36 3.63 6.61 -4.37
CA VAL A 36 2.95 6.27 -3.12
C VAL A 36 1.61 7.01 -3.01
N SER A 37 1.61 8.30 -3.34
CA SER A 37 0.38 9.09 -3.32
C SER A 37 -0.69 8.50 -4.23
N ASN A 38 -0.32 8.10 -5.44
CA ASN A 38 -1.26 7.47 -6.38
C ASN A 38 -1.81 6.16 -5.85
N ILE A 39 -0.98 5.36 -5.20
CA ILE A 39 -1.43 4.11 -4.58
C ILE A 39 -2.45 4.39 -3.48
N GLU A 40 -2.19 5.40 -2.65
CA GLU A 40 -3.08 5.76 -1.54
C GLU A 40 -4.33 6.51 -2.00
N ASN A 41 -4.34 7.01 -3.22
CA ASN A 41 -5.48 7.74 -3.80
C ASN A 41 -6.14 6.91 -4.90
N GLY A 42 -6.63 5.73 -4.55
CA GLY A 42 -7.38 4.87 -5.47
C GLY A 42 -6.58 3.73 -6.07
N GLY A 43 -5.35 3.52 -5.64
CA GLY A 43 -4.55 2.37 -6.07
C GLY A 43 -3.94 2.53 -7.46
N ARG A 44 -3.93 3.74 -8.02
CA ARG A 44 -3.39 3.95 -9.36
C ARG A 44 -1.90 3.65 -9.42
N GLY A 45 -1.49 3.02 -10.50
CA GLY A 45 -0.11 2.66 -10.70
C GLY A 45 0.36 1.46 -9.89
N THR A 46 -0.55 0.80 -9.17
CA THR A 46 -0.21 -0.41 -8.44
C THR A 46 0.03 -1.54 -9.42
N THR A 47 1.15 -2.22 -9.25
CA THR A 47 1.50 -3.42 -10.01
C THR A 47 1.58 -4.59 -9.03
N ILE A 48 1.61 -5.80 -9.56
CA ILE A 48 1.80 -6.98 -8.72
C ILE A 48 3.09 -6.87 -7.93
N GLU A 49 4.16 -6.35 -8.55
CA GLU A 49 5.43 -6.16 -7.87
C GLU A 49 5.32 -5.20 -6.70
N LYS A 50 4.64 -4.06 -6.89
CA LYS A 50 4.45 -3.09 -5.82
C LYS A 50 3.58 -3.66 -4.71
N LEU A 51 2.55 -4.44 -5.06
CA LEU A 51 1.71 -5.10 -4.08
C LEU A 51 2.53 -6.04 -3.19
N ILE A 52 3.40 -6.84 -3.80
CA ILE A 52 4.27 -7.76 -3.07
C ILE A 52 5.23 -6.98 -2.15
N LEU A 53 5.82 -5.90 -2.67
CA LEU A 53 6.72 -5.05 -1.88
C LEU A 53 6.01 -4.49 -0.64
N LEU A 54 4.80 -3.99 -0.82
CA LEU A 54 4.01 -3.44 0.29
C LEU A 54 3.67 -4.50 1.32
N ALA A 55 3.25 -5.68 0.87
CA ALA A 55 2.91 -6.78 1.78
C ALA A 55 4.12 -7.20 2.60
N LYS A 56 5.27 -7.32 1.98
CA LYS A 56 6.51 -7.69 2.67
C LYS A 56 6.96 -6.61 3.63
N PHE A 57 6.91 -5.35 3.21
CA PHE A 57 7.35 -4.23 4.04
C PHE A 57 6.51 -4.11 5.31
N PHE A 58 5.19 -4.23 5.17
CA PHE A 58 4.28 -4.10 6.30
C PHE A 58 4.04 -5.42 7.03
N ASP A 59 4.62 -6.51 6.56
CA ASP A 59 4.47 -7.84 7.14
C ASP A 59 3.00 -8.25 7.24
N VAL A 60 2.28 -8.06 6.15
CA VAL A 60 0.87 -8.46 6.03
C VAL A 60 0.71 -9.28 4.75
N SER A 61 -0.41 -10.00 4.63
CA SER A 61 -0.69 -10.76 3.43
C SER A 61 -1.16 -9.84 2.30
N THR A 62 -0.95 -10.27 1.06
CA THR A 62 -1.51 -9.57 -0.09
C THR A 62 -3.04 -9.61 -0.05
N ASP A 63 -3.61 -10.72 0.44
CA ASP A 63 -5.07 -10.85 0.58
C ASP A 63 -5.63 -9.76 1.51
N TYR A 64 -4.93 -9.49 2.61
CA TYR A 64 -5.35 -8.43 3.52
C TYR A 64 -5.34 -7.07 2.80
N LEU A 65 -4.25 -6.78 2.10
CA LEU A 65 -4.14 -5.51 1.38
C LEU A 65 -5.24 -5.38 0.33
N LEU A 66 -5.56 -6.47 -0.35
CA LEU A 66 -6.57 -6.45 -1.42
C LEU A 66 -8.00 -6.45 -0.89
N GLY A 67 -8.18 -6.59 0.42
CA GLY A 67 -9.52 -6.61 1.01
C GLY A 67 -10.20 -7.97 0.95
N LEU A 68 -9.44 -9.02 0.64
CA LEU A 68 -9.97 -10.40 0.56
C LEU A 68 -9.99 -11.08 1.91
N LYS A 69 -9.29 -10.52 2.89
CA LYS A 69 -9.26 -10.98 4.27
C LYS A 69 -9.31 -9.80 5.20
N ASP A 70 -9.89 -10.00 6.38
CA ASP A 70 -10.00 -8.95 7.40
C ASP A 70 -8.80 -8.93 8.35
N LYS A 71 -8.00 -9.99 8.37
CA LYS A 71 -6.85 -10.09 9.26
C LYS A 71 -5.55 -10.01 8.48
N PRO A 72 -4.58 -9.25 9.01
CA PRO A 72 -3.28 -9.16 8.36
C PRO A 72 -2.58 -10.49 8.27
#